data_9a84515507c99c90e3ac47393d789fe3
#
_entry.id   9a84515507c99c90e3ac47393d789fe3
#
_cell.length_a   1.000
_cell.length_b   1.000
_cell.length_c   1.000
_cell.angle_alpha   90.00
_cell.angle_beta   90.00
_cell.angle_gamma   90.00
#
_symmetry.space_group_name_H-M   'P 1'
#
loop_
_entity.id
_entity.type
_entity.pdbx_description
1 polymer ?
#
loop_
_entity_poly.entity_id
_entity_poly.type
_entity_poly.pdbx_seq_one_letter_code
_entity_poly.pdbx_strand_id
1 'polypeptide(L)'
;KMFNDDWMRERGFLDEEITKAEDVIKDHIDKPLIVARTEELVSHAIERMRQYKISQIPVMDSIGFVGSLDESDLFQSYVSDKNTAERPIREIMGKPYPIIQLGTTIEEVSKLFSRENAAVLIDLGNGSHHIITKYDIIGSIK
;
A
#
# COMPACT_ATOMS: atom_id res chain seq x y z
N LYS A 1 8.77 -10.32 39.32
CA LYS A 1 8.26 -10.02 38.97
C LYS A 1 8.20 -9.75 38.25
N MET A 2 8.74 -10.17 38.51
CA MET A 2 8.27 -9.77 38.08
C MET A 2 8.12 -9.59 37.23
N PHE A 3 8.56 -10.11 37.11
CA PHE A 3 8.15 -9.75 36.49
C PHE A 3 8.12 -9.61 35.62
N ASN A 4 8.41 -9.73 35.91
CA ASN A 4 7.87 -9.37 35.32
C ASN A 4 7.91 -9.14 34.59
N ASP A 5 8.36 -9.23 34.73
CA ASP A 5 8.10 -8.93 34.17
C ASP A 5 8.54 -8.82 33.44
N ASP A 6 9.04 -9.08 33.61
CA ASP A 6 9.04 -8.93 33.14
C ASP A 6 9.23 -9.24 32.31
N TRP A 7 9.55 -9.76 32.48
CA TRP A 7 9.17 -9.97 31.88
C TRP A 7 9.05 -10.11 30.91
N MET A 8 9.28 -10.05 30.87
CA MET A 8 8.84 -9.97 30.18
C MET A 8 9.11 -9.65 29.33
N ARG A 9 9.46 -9.53 29.53
CA ARG A 9 9.54 -9.12 29.05
C ARG A 9 10.25 -9.07 28.39
N GLU A 10 10.50 -9.43 28.48
CA GLU A 10 10.64 -9.39 28.04
C GLU A 10 10.82 -9.59 27.08
N ARG A 11 11.15 -9.96 26.98
CA ARG A 11 10.83 -10.14 26.28
C ARG A 11 10.92 -9.79 25.28
N GLY A 12 10.97 -9.87 25.12
CA GLY A 12 10.79 -9.20 24.60
C GLY A 12 10.88 -9.03 23.79
N PHE A 13 10.89 -9.24 24.14
CA PHE A 13 10.61 -8.79 23.60
C PHE A 13 10.55 -8.83 22.84
N LEU A 14 11.06 -9.37 22.87
CA LEU A 14 10.52 -9.46 22.42
C LEU A 14 10.08 -9.57 21.45
N ASP A 15 10.38 -10.64 21.35
CA ASP A 15 9.66 -10.47 20.43
C ASP A 15 9.42 -9.26 20.12
N GLU A 16 10.09 -8.88 19.62
CA GLU A 16 9.82 -7.77 19.47
C GLU A 16 8.68 -7.46 18.80
N GLU A 17 8.03 -6.66 19.33
CA GLU A 17 6.78 -6.31 18.84
C GLU A 17 6.86 -5.45 17.62
N ILE A 18 5.98 -5.69 16.66
CA ILE A 18 5.85 -4.84 15.51
C ILE A 18 4.89 -3.73 15.90
N THR A 19 5.42 -2.51 16.03
CA THR A 19 4.64 -1.38 16.50
C THR A 19 4.57 -0.24 15.50
N LYS A 20 5.47 -0.19 14.53
CA LYS A 20 5.53 0.92 13.59
C LYS A 20 5.29 0.42 12.17
N ALA A 21 4.78 1.34 11.34
CA ALA A 21 4.40 1.02 9.98
C ALA A 21 5.53 0.40 9.18
N GLU A 22 6.76 0.93 9.32
CA GLU A 22 7.88 0.42 8.55
C GLU A 22 8.23 -1.01 8.89
N ASP A 23 7.80 -1.50 10.05
CA ASP A 23 8.10 -2.87 10.46
C ASP A 23 7.33 -3.90 9.64
N VAL A 24 6.14 -3.55 9.15
CA VAL A 24 5.32 -4.53 8.44
C VAL A 24 5.76 -4.75 7.00
N ILE A 25 6.63 -3.87 6.47
CA ILE A 25 7.09 -4.00 5.09
C ILE A 25 8.55 -4.45 4.98
N LYS A 26 9.14 -4.92 6.09
CA LYS A 26 10.54 -5.32 6.09
C LYS A 26 10.84 -6.41 5.07
N ASP A 27 9.90 -7.30 4.85
CA ASP A 27 10.11 -8.43 3.96
C ASP A 27 10.19 -8.02 2.49
N HIS A 28 9.66 -6.85 2.15
CA HIS A 28 9.67 -6.42 0.75
C HIS A 28 10.18 -4.99 0.57
N ILE A 29 10.86 -4.45 1.59
CA ILE A 29 11.34 -3.06 1.54
C ILE A 29 12.38 -2.85 0.45
N ASP A 30 13.10 -3.91 0.07
CA ASP A 30 14.12 -3.82 -0.96
C ASP A 30 13.57 -4.00 -2.37
N LYS A 31 12.28 -4.30 -2.50
CA LYS A 31 11.64 -4.41 -3.81
C LYS A 31 11.16 -3.03 -4.23
N PRO A 32 11.21 -2.72 -5.53
CA PRO A 32 10.75 -1.41 -5.98
C PRO A 32 9.25 -1.27 -5.82
N LEU A 33 8.82 -0.04 -5.56
CA LEU A 33 7.40 0.28 -5.56
C LEU A 33 6.92 0.28 -7.01
N ILE A 34 5.89 -0.49 -7.30
CA ILE A 34 5.32 -0.54 -8.64
C ILE A 34 4.28 0.57 -8.74
N VAL A 35 4.44 1.43 -9.72
CA VAL A 35 3.56 2.58 -9.92
C VAL A 35 3.07 2.60 -11.37
N ALA A 36 2.03 3.39 -11.60
CA ALA A 36 1.54 3.68 -12.94
C ALA A 36 1.49 5.19 -13.13
N ARG A 37 1.46 5.65 -14.37
CA ARG A 37 1.41 7.07 -14.68
C ARG A 37 0.06 7.41 -15.28
N THR A 38 -0.41 8.64 -15.03
CA THR A 38 -1.74 9.07 -15.46
C THR A 38 -1.98 8.91 -16.95
N GLU A 39 -0.94 9.08 -17.75
CA GLU A 39 -1.08 9.06 -19.21
C GLU A 39 -0.95 7.67 -19.81
N GLU A 40 -0.59 6.69 -19.01
CA GLU A 40 -0.52 5.32 -19.51
C GLU A 40 -1.91 4.76 -19.72
N LEU A 41 -2.00 3.74 -20.55
CA LEU A 41 -3.26 3.05 -20.75
C LEU A 41 -3.52 2.09 -19.59
N VAL A 42 -4.79 1.89 -19.30
CA VAL A 42 -5.22 0.96 -18.26
C VAL A 42 -4.64 -0.43 -18.51
N SER A 43 -4.53 -0.85 -19.77
CA SER A 43 -3.97 -2.16 -20.09
C SER A 43 -2.55 -2.33 -19.58
N HIS A 44 -1.75 -1.25 -19.55
CA HIS A 44 -0.39 -1.31 -19.03
C HIS A 44 -0.38 -1.56 -17.53
N ALA A 45 -1.31 -0.93 -16.80
CA ALA A 45 -1.41 -1.15 -15.37
C ALA A 45 -1.86 -2.58 -15.08
N ILE A 46 -2.80 -3.09 -15.86
CA ILE A 46 -3.27 -4.48 -15.71
C ILE A 46 -2.12 -5.45 -15.88
N GLU A 47 -1.27 -5.22 -16.89
CA GLU A 47 -0.11 -6.09 -17.12
C GLU A 47 0.84 -6.07 -15.94
N ARG A 48 1.09 -4.88 -15.37
CA ARG A 48 1.96 -4.80 -14.20
C ARG A 48 1.37 -5.52 -13.00
N MET A 49 0.07 -5.34 -12.78
CA MET A 49 -0.60 -6.00 -11.67
C MET A 49 -0.50 -7.51 -11.80
N ARG A 50 -0.63 -8.02 -13.02
CA ARG A 50 -0.53 -9.44 -13.27
C ARG A 50 0.91 -9.93 -13.11
N GLN A 51 1.85 -9.17 -13.68
CA GLN A 51 3.28 -9.55 -13.65
C GLN A 51 3.81 -9.61 -12.22
N TYR A 52 3.45 -8.64 -11.40
CA TYR A 52 3.95 -8.54 -10.03
C TYR A 52 3.00 -9.12 -9.01
N LYS A 53 1.86 -9.65 -9.45
CA LYS A 53 0.86 -10.29 -8.59
C LYS A 53 0.38 -9.36 -7.48
N ILE A 54 0.06 -8.14 -7.88
CA ILE A 54 -0.46 -7.12 -6.98
C ILE A 54 -1.86 -6.74 -7.43
N SER A 55 -2.68 -6.30 -6.48
CA SER A 55 -4.07 -5.96 -6.76
C SER A 55 -4.37 -4.48 -6.61
N GLN A 56 -3.35 -3.68 -6.31
CA GLN A 56 -3.49 -2.23 -6.23
C GLN A 56 -2.19 -1.57 -6.64
N ILE A 57 -2.29 -0.39 -7.24
CA ILE A 57 -1.14 0.30 -7.76
C ILE A 57 -1.35 1.81 -7.59
N PRO A 58 -0.38 2.55 -7.02
CA PRO A 58 -0.49 4.00 -6.95
C PRO A 58 -0.22 4.62 -8.31
N VAL A 59 -0.88 5.75 -8.57
CA VAL A 59 -0.77 6.45 -9.85
C VAL A 59 -0.10 7.80 -9.62
N MET A 60 0.89 8.10 -10.43
CA MET A 60 1.69 9.32 -10.33
C MET A 60 1.57 10.18 -11.56
N ASP A 61 1.78 11.47 -11.38
CA ASP A 61 2.07 12.39 -12.49
C ASP A 61 3.42 13.06 -12.20
N SER A 62 3.72 14.17 -12.88
CA SER A 62 4.99 14.86 -12.70
C SER A 62 5.13 15.52 -11.33
N ILE A 63 4.03 15.70 -10.61
CA ILE A 63 4.03 16.38 -9.31
C ILE A 63 4.10 15.38 -8.15
N GLY A 64 3.43 14.25 -8.27
CA GLY A 64 3.43 13.26 -7.19
C GLY A 64 2.34 12.22 -7.37
N PHE A 65 1.92 11.64 -6.26
CA PHE A 65 0.87 10.62 -6.27
C PHE A 65 -0.50 11.30 -6.36
N VAL A 66 -1.20 11.05 -7.45
CA VAL A 66 -2.46 11.74 -7.74
C VAL A 66 -3.65 10.81 -7.80
N GLY A 67 -3.43 9.52 -7.72
CA GLY A 67 -4.54 8.59 -7.79
C GLY A 67 -4.13 7.19 -7.41
N SER A 68 -5.05 6.28 -7.59
CA SER A 68 -4.82 4.86 -7.32
C SER A 68 -5.69 4.04 -8.25
N LEU A 69 -5.30 2.77 -8.41
CA LEU A 69 -6.04 1.86 -9.24
C LEU A 69 -6.01 0.50 -8.57
N ASP A 70 -7.19 -0.06 -8.28
CA ASP A 70 -7.26 -1.39 -7.67
C ASP A 70 -8.23 -2.26 -8.45
N GLU A 71 -8.35 -3.50 -8.01
CA GLU A 71 -9.22 -4.47 -8.69
C GLU A 71 -10.65 -3.99 -8.78
N SER A 72 -11.15 -3.34 -7.72
CA SER A 72 -12.52 -2.86 -7.70
C SER A 72 -12.75 -1.77 -8.73
N ASP A 73 -11.80 -0.81 -8.82
CA ASP A 73 -11.90 0.26 -9.81
C ASP A 73 -11.93 -0.30 -11.22
N LEU A 74 -11.06 -1.25 -11.48
CA LEU A 74 -10.97 -1.87 -12.81
C LEU A 74 -12.23 -2.63 -13.15
N PHE A 75 -12.72 -3.42 -12.21
CA PHE A 75 -13.91 -4.23 -12.45
C PHE A 75 -15.13 -3.36 -12.71
N GLN A 76 -15.32 -2.33 -11.89
CA GLN A 76 -16.46 -1.42 -12.06
C GLN A 76 -16.40 -0.70 -13.40
N SER A 77 -15.22 -0.24 -13.78
CA SER A 77 -15.07 0.43 -15.06
C SER A 77 -15.36 -0.51 -16.21
N TYR A 78 -14.87 -1.75 -16.13
CA TYR A 78 -15.09 -2.74 -17.19
C TYR A 78 -16.57 -3.09 -17.36
N VAL A 79 -17.29 -3.19 -16.26
CA VAL A 79 -18.72 -3.49 -16.31
C VAL A 79 -19.47 -2.41 -17.08
N SER A 80 -19.08 -1.14 -16.90
CA SER A 80 -19.70 -0.02 -17.58
C SER A 80 -19.19 0.19 -18.99
N ASP A 81 -17.94 -0.17 -19.25
CA ASP A 81 -17.28 0.11 -20.53
C ASP A 81 -16.31 -1.02 -20.86
N LYS A 82 -16.64 -1.82 -21.85
CA LYS A 82 -15.81 -2.95 -22.26
C LYS A 82 -14.47 -2.52 -22.83
N ASN A 83 -14.32 -1.24 -23.19
CA ASN A 83 -13.08 -0.72 -23.75
C ASN A 83 -12.21 -0.08 -22.69
N THR A 84 -12.46 -0.36 -21.41
CA THR A 84 -11.72 0.20 -20.28
C THR A 84 -10.20 0.06 -20.45
N ALA A 85 -9.74 -1.07 -20.97
CA ALA A 85 -8.29 -1.33 -21.09
C ALA A 85 -7.59 -0.32 -22.01
N GLU A 86 -8.33 0.29 -22.92
CA GLU A 86 -7.76 1.23 -23.89
C GLU A 86 -7.86 2.67 -23.44
N ARG A 87 -8.40 2.92 -22.26
CA ARG A 87 -8.56 4.27 -21.74
C ARG A 87 -7.31 4.69 -20.96
N PRO A 88 -7.02 5.99 -20.91
CA PRO A 88 -5.92 6.45 -20.05
C PRO A 88 -6.30 6.26 -18.58
N ILE A 89 -5.29 5.95 -17.77
CA ILE A 89 -5.50 5.68 -16.37
C ILE A 89 -6.19 6.84 -15.65
N ARG A 90 -5.84 8.09 -16.02
CA ARG A 90 -6.42 9.26 -15.36
C ARG A 90 -7.94 9.29 -15.41
N GLU A 91 -8.54 8.62 -16.38
CA GLU A 91 -9.99 8.65 -16.55
C GLU A 91 -10.73 7.70 -15.61
N ILE A 92 -10.04 6.69 -15.08
CA ILE A 92 -10.71 5.71 -14.23
C ILE A 92 -10.10 5.57 -12.85
N MET A 93 -8.97 6.22 -12.57
CA MET A 93 -8.30 6.09 -11.28
C MET A 93 -9.14 6.65 -10.15
N GLY A 94 -8.96 6.07 -8.96
CA GLY A 94 -9.57 6.57 -7.75
C GLY A 94 -8.67 7.55 -7.06
N LYS A 95 -9.04 7.90 -5.81
CA LYS A 95 -8.28 8.86 -5.02
C LYS A 95 -6.89 8.34 -4.71
N PRO A 96 -5.91 9.24 -4.50
CA PRO A 96 -4.58 8.79 -4.09
C PRO A 96 -4.63 8.15 -2.70
N TYR A 97 -3.73 7.21 -2.47
CA TYR A 97 -3.61 6.59 -1.15
C TYR A 97 -3.05 7.60 -0.16
N PRO A 98 -3.45 7.53 1.11
CA PRO A 98 -2.83 8.36 2.14
C PRO A 98 -1.34 8.07 2.23
N ILE A 99 -0.56 9.11 2.57
CA ILE A 99 0.89 8.98 2.74
C ILE A 99 1.21 9.22 4.20
N ILE A 100 1.93 8.29 4.81
CA ILE A 100 2.35 8.40 6.20
C ILE A 100 3.87 8.51 6.27
N GLN A 101 4.34 8.88 7.45
CA GLN A 101 5.77 9.05 7.72
C GLN A 101 6.32 7.86 8.50
N LEU A 102 7.64 7.74 8.50
CA LEU A 102 8.30 6.78 9.38
C LEU A 102 7.90 7.06 10.82
N GLY A 103 7.73 6.01 11.59
CA GLY A 103 7.36 6.13 12.99
C GLY A 103 5.87 6.13 13.25
N THR A 104 5.05 6.17 12.22
CA THR A 104 3.60 6.05 12.38
C THR A 104 3.29 4.69 12.97
N THR A 105 2.43 4.63 13.97
CA THR A 105 2.12 3.36 14.63
C THR A 105 1.18 2.51 13.78
N ILE A 106 1.23 1.20 14.04
CA ILE A 106 0.32 0.27 13.35
C ILE A 106 -1.13 0.66 13.61
N GLU A 107 -1.44 1.11 14.82
CA GLU A 107 -2.80 1.52 15.13
C GLU A 107 -3.25 2.69 14.28
N GLU A 108 -2.37 3.69 14.11
CA GLU A 108 -2.68 4.84 13.29
C GLU A 108 -2.86 4.44 11.83
N VAL A 109 -1.97 3.58 11.32
CA VAL A 109 -2.07 3.10 9.95
C VAL A 109 -3.36 2.34 9.75
N SER A 110 -3.70 1.46 10.71
CA SER A 110 -4.90 0.63 10.59
C SER A 110 -6.17 1.46 10.43
N LYS A 111 -6.20 2.62 11.06
CA LYS A 111 -7.37 3.50 10.97
C LYS A 111 -7.54 4.10 9.58
N LEU A 112 -6.48 4.15 8.79
CA LEU A 112 -6.54 4.70 7.44
C LEU A 112 -7.12 3.72 6.44
N PHE A 113 -7.08 2.42 6.74
CA PHE A 113 -7.66 1.44 5.86
C PHE A 113 -9.17 1.46 5.96
N SER A 114 -9.82 1.45 4.82
CA SER A 114 -11.27 1.49 4.74
C SER A 114 -11.67 0.94 3.37
N ARG A 115 -12.95 1.02 3.07
CA ARG A 115 -13.42 0.62 1.74
C ARG A 115 -12.81 1.48 0.65
N GLU A 116 -12.49 2.72 0.98
CA GLU A 116 -11.96 3.68 0.00
C GLU A 116 -10.45 3.61 -0.13
N ASN A 117 -9.78 3.11 0.89
CA ASN A 117 -8.32 3.06 0.91
C ASN A 117 -7.87 1.62 1.04
N ALA A 118 -7.51 1.02 -0.10
CA ALA A 118 -7.02 -0.35 -0.12
C ALA A 118 -5.57 -0.46 0.31
N ALA A 119 -4.85 0.67 0.35
CA ALA A 119 -3.43 0.70 0.66
C ALA A 119 -3.07 2.06 1.24
N VAL A 120 -1.89 2.13 1.83
CA VAL A 120 -1.31 3.35 2.38
C VAL A 120 0.13 3.42 1.90
N LEU A 121 0.59 4.60 1.54
CA LEU A 121 1.98 4.79 1.14
C LEU A 121 2.77 5.28 2.34
N ILE A 122 4.02 4.87 2.43
CA ILE A 122 4.92 5.35 3.47
C ILE A 122 6.09 6.08 2.83
N ASP A 123 6.35 7.29 3.32
CA ASP A 123 7.47 8.10 2.89
C ASP A 123 8.69 7.67 3.69
N LEU A 124 9.70 7.15 3.00
CA LEU A 124 10.88 6.61 3.66
C LEU A 124 11.94 7.67 3.96
N GLY A 125 11.65 8.93 3.63
CA GLY A 125 12.47 10.05 4.06
C GLY A 125 13.52 10.52 3.09
N ASN A 126 13.75 9.82 2.00
CA ASN A 126 14.79 10.20 1.03
C ASN A 126 14.22 10.30 -0.38
N GLY A 127 12.96 10.67 -0.48
CA GLY A 127 12.29 10.74 -1.76
C GLY A 127 11.71 9.41 -2.21
N SER A 128 11.97 8.36 -1.46
CA SER A 128 11.45 7.02 -1.77
C SER A 128 10.16 6.77 -1.02
N HIS A 129 9.31 5.97 -1.61
CA HIS A 129 8.05 5.57 -0.98
C HIS A 129 7.88 4.07 -1.10
N HIS A 130 7.09 3.51 -0.22
CA HIS A 130 6.69 2.12 -0.34
C HIS A 130 5.20 2.01 -0.03
N ILE A 131 4.66 0.81 -0.20
CA ILE A 131 3.22 0.61 -0.04
C ILE A 131 2.98 -0.38 1.08
N ILE A 132 1.93 -0.11 1.87
CA ILE A 132 1.47 -0.99 2.93
C ILE A 132 0.04 -1.38 2.56
N THR A 133 -0.22 -2.68 2.57
CA THR A 133 -1.55 -3.20 2.26
C THR A 133 -2.14 -3.85 3.50
N LYS A 134 -3.43 -4.15 3.43
CA LYS A 134 -4.08 -4.89 4.52
C LYS A 134 -3.38 -6.23 4.75
N TYR A 135 -2.89 -6.83 3.67
CA TYR A 135 -2.21 -8.11 3.77
C TYR A 135 -0.95 -8.01 4.61
N ASP A 136 -0.21 -6.89 4.47
CA ASP A 136 0.98 -6.67 5.29
C ASP A 136 0.62 -6.59 6.78
N ILE A 137 -0.47 -5.90 7.08
CA ILE A 137 -0.92 -5.78 8.48
C ILE A 137 -1.32 -7.15 9.01
N ILE A 138 -2.11 -7.89 8.24
CA ILE A 138 -2.55 -9.23 8.66
C ILE A 138 -1.35 -10.15 8.87
N GLY A 139 -0.36 -10.06 7.97
CA GLY A 139 0.83 -10.88 8.07
C GLY A 139 1.69 -10.59 9.28
N SER A 140 1.47 -9.44 9.94
CA SER A 140 2.21 -9.07 11.14
C SER A 140 1.56 -9.62 12.41
N ILE A 141 0.37 -10.16 12.31
CA ILE A 141 -0.35 -10.72 13.46
C ILE A 141 0.29 -12.05 13.85
N LYS A 142 0.60 -12.19 15.12
CA LYS A 142 1.24 -13.42 15.62
C LYS A 142 0.26 -14.30 16.34
#